data_3e37e41e1459152575854433dad99510
#
_entry.id   3e37e41e1459152575854433dad99510
#
_cell.length_a   1.000
_cell.length_b   1.000
_cell.length_c   1.000
_cell.angle_alpha   90.00
_cell.angle_beta   90.00
_cell.angle_gamma   90.00
#
_symmetry.space_group_name_H-M   'P 1'
#
loop_
_entity.id
_entity.type
_entity.pdbx_description
1 polymer ?
#
loop_
_entity_poly.entity_id
_entity_poly.type
_entity_poly.pdbx_seq_one_letter_code
_entity_poly.pdbx_strand_id
1 'polypeptide(L)'
;MNDYRISKYIKKVFETPSDRFSEWFGYYNYDTLTSNHRKLLCNRIAEDGVPPRADLKVEVGYYEIPFGEWHHVGFSDSWNWQQGCMAQWLNDDEIIYNTSENNHHIAIIYDTRTGNDRKIDWAVYGIMPGGKKSIALDMERAHWCRAYHYQSVKDKSKDGSIFEGDGIFEIDLVSNTRRRIISIQDILSLDPKPYFTKAKHWLEHIMINQDGTKFCVLHRFSSVTNVYSYKTRLIVIDASTLEMQSIDGWENTQWSHFGWNGNDFAIYAYPTREKVNEKDFEPDDKIKSGPFQLRYKPKFSMTLF
;
A
#
# COMPACT_ATOMS: atom_id res chain seq x y z
N MET A 1 3.00 20.56 -22.90
CA MET A 1 3.55 21.08 -21.63
C MET A 1 2.40 21.62 -20.83
N ASN A 2 2.15 21.04 -19.69
CA ASN A 2 1.15 21.58 -18.76
C ASN A 2 1.80 22.77 -18.04
N ASP A 3 1.19 23.92 -18.19
CA ASP A 3 1.65 25.17 -17.58
C ASP A 3 1.26 25.16 -16.08
N TYR A 4 2.10 24.52 -15.26
CA TYR A 4 1.91 24.53 -13.81
C TYR A 4 2.31 25.90 -13.27
N ARG A 5 1.35 26.61 -12.67
CA ARG A 5 1.65 27.81 -11.89
C ARG A 5 2.33 27.42 -10.57
N ILE A 6 3.65 27.42 -10.58
CA ILE A 6 4.43 27.20 -9.36
C ILE A 6 4.27 28.44 -8.47
N SER A 7 3.91 28.23 -7.21
CA SER A 7 3.85 29.32 -6.22
C SER A 7 5.23 29.97 -6.09
N LYS A 8 5.26 31.30 -5.92
CA LYS A 8 6.52 32.03 -5.66
C LYS A 8 7.28 31.57 -4.40
N TYR A 9 6.63 30.81 -3.55
CA TYR A 9 7.21 30.25 -2.32
C TYR A 9 7.78 28.84 -2.50
N ILE A 10 7.63 28.25 -3.69
CA ILE A 10 8.08 26.89 -4.00
C ILE A 10 9.08 26.97 -5.15
N LYS A 11 10.22 26.33 -4.98
CA LYS A 11 11.24 26.21 -6.02
C LYS A 11 11.27 24.75 -6.52
N LYS A 12 11.10 24.57 -7.83
CA LYS A 12 11.36 23.26 -8.45
C LYS A 12 12.84 22.93 -8.33
N VAL A 13 13.15 21.82 -7.67
CA VAL A 13 14.52 21.34 -7.46
C VAL A 13 14.94 20.37 -8.55
N PHE A 14 14.04 19.47 -8.94
CA PHE A 14 14.29 18.42 -9.90
C PHE A 14 13.02 18.04 -10.64
N GLU A 15 13.16 17.58 -11.88
CA GLU A 15 12.11 16.97 -12.70
C GLU A 15 12.71 15.82 -13.47
N THR A 16 12.04 14.67 -13.45
CA THR A 16 12.54 13.50 -14.16
C THR A 16 12.66 13.79 -15.67
N PRO A 17 13.77 13.43 -16.32
CA PRO A 17 14.03 13.81 -17.70
C PRO A 17 13.30 12.96 -18.74
N SER A 18 12.56 11.95 -18.31
CA SER A 18 11.95 10.98 -19.22
C SER A 18 10.72 11.54 -19.95
N ASP A 19 10.71 11.39 -21.26
CA ASP A 19 9.57 11.61 -22.15
C ASP A 19 8.95 10.29 -22.66
N ARG A 20 9.57 9.15 -22.33
CA ARG A 20 9.23 7.81 -22.84
C ARG A 20 8.49 6.95 -21.85
N PHE A 21 8.56 7.30 -20.57
CA PHE A 21 8.01 6.50 -19.47
C PHE A 21 6.98 7.29 -18.70
N SER A 22 5.95 6.59 -18.20
CA SER A 22 5.16 7.06 -17.07
C SER A 22 5.91 6.73 -15.80
N GLU A 23 6.16 7.75 -14.98
CA GLU A 23 7.00 7.67 -13.78
C GLU A 23 6.26 8.14 -12.55
N TRP A 24 6.41 7.40 -11.46
CA TRP A 24 5.80 7.77 -10.18
C TRP A 24 6.53 7.10 -9.00
N PHE A 25 6.40 7.68 -7.81
CA PHE A 25 7.08 7.18 -6.62
C PHE A 25 6.21 6.27 -5.74
N GLY A 26 4.93 6.14 -6.00
CA GLY A 26 4.00 5.34 -5.20
C GLY A 26 3.14 6.21 -4.28
N TYR A 27 2.85 5.74 -3.06
CA TYR A 27 1.92 6.40 -2.16
C TYR A 27 2.61 7.49 -1.34
N TYR A 28 1.84 8.49 -0.90
CA TYR A 28 2.34 9.71 -0.26
C TYR A 28 3.05 9.51 1.09
N ASN A 29 2.95 8.34 1.69
CA ASN A 29 3.61 8.01 2.97
C ASN A 29 4.96 7.31 2.82
N TYR A 30 5.46 7.13 1.59
CA TYR A 30 6.75 6.48 1.37
C TYR A 30 7.88 7.50 1.26
N ASP A 31 8.98 7.20 1.93
CA ASP A 31 10.22 7.95 1.75
C ASP A 31 10.85 7.58 0.41
N THR A 32 10.70 8.49 -0.55
CA THR A 32 11.19 8.32 -1.92
C THR A 32 12.55 8.96 -2.14
N LEU A 33 12.98 9.81 -1.22
CA LEU A 33 14.29 10.44 -1.21
C LEU A 33 15.19 9.80 -0.16
N THR A 34 16.48 9.67 -0.48
CA THR A 34 17.50 9.38 0.53
C THR A 34 17.60 10.51 1.54
N SER A 35 18.14 10.25 2.75
CA SER A 35 18.25 11.26 3.80
C SER A 35 19.09 12.47 3.40
N ASN A 36 20.06 12.26 2.51
CA ASN A 36 20.91 13.31 1.94
C ASN A 36 20.29 14.02 0.70
N HIS A 37 19.06 13.64 0.30
CA HIS A 37 18.30 14.16 -0.84
C HIS A 37 19.01 14.02 -2.19
N ARG A 38 19.88 13.04 -2.35
CA ARG A 38 20.64 12.85 -3.58
C ARG A 38 20.09 11.79 -4.52
N LYS A 39 19.24 10.90 -4.05
CA LYS A 39 18.64 9.84 -4.86
C LYS A 39 17.12 9.89 -4.71
N LEU A 40 16.41 9.88 -5.85
CA LEU A 40 14.95 9.85 -5.91
C LEU A 40 14.50 8.49 -6.44
N LEU A 41 13.90 7.68 -5.58
CA LEU A 41 13.33 6.36 -5.93
C LEU A 41 12.10 6.52 -6.82
N CYS A 42 11.97 5.65 -7.82
CA CYS A 42 10.94 5.76 -8.83
C CYS A 42 10.50 4.39 -9.35
N ASN A 43 9.21 4.28 -9.65
CA ASN A 43 8.66 3.25 -10.53
C ASN A 43 8.50 3.87 -11.92
N ARG A 44 8.80 3.14 -13.00
CA ARG A 44 8.52 3.60 -14.37
C ARG A 44 8.03 2.49 -15.28
N ILE A 45 7.23 2.86 -16.27
CA ILE A 45 6.68 1.96 -17.28
C ILE A 45 6.55 2.66 -18.63
N ALA A 46 6.83 1.93 -19.71
CA ALA A 46 6.73 2.48 -21.05
C ALA A 46 5.28 2.66 -21.52
N GLU A 47 4.36 1.87 -21.01
CA GLU A 47 2.94 1.91 -21.37
C GLU A 47 2.17 2.84 -20.42
N ASP A 48 1.62 3.94 -20.95
CA ASP A 48 0.84 4.90 -20.16
C ASP A 48 -0.63 4.48 -20.01
N GLY A 49 -1.17 4.66 -18.80
CA GLY A 49 -2.60 4.50 -18.52
C GLY A 49 -3.16 3.07 -18.67
N VAL A 50 -2.31 2.06 -18.77
CA VAL A 50 -2.74 0.66 -18.84
C VAL A 50 -3.13 0.13 -17.47
N PRO A 51 -4.15 -0.74 -17.38
CA PRO A 51 -4.44 -1.44 -16.13
C PRO A 51 -3.26 -2.34 -15.73
N PRO A 52 -2.93 -2.44 -14.43
CA PRO A 52 -1.98 -3.44 -13.96
C PRO A 52 -2.41 -4.84 -14.42
N ARG A 53 -1.46 -5.62 -14.90
CA ARG A 53 -1.64 -7.01 -15.35
C ARG A 53 -0.49 -7.85 -14.81
N ALA A 54 -0.73 -9.15 -14.62
CA ALA A 54 0.28 -10.08 -14.13
C ALA A 54 1.50 -10.24 -15.08
N ASP A 55 1.30 -9.97 -16.38
CA ASP A 55 2.34 -10.06 -17.41
C ASP A 55 3.09 -8.73 -17.66
N LEU A 56 2.63 -7.63 -17.03
CA LEU A 56 3.17 -6.31 -17.22
C LEU A 56 4.02 -5.90 -16.00
N LYS A 57 5.31 -5.71 -16.23
CA LYS A 57 6.25 -5.33 -15.19
C LYS A 57 6.55 -3.84 -15.21
N VAL A 58 6.66 -3.26 -14.03
CA VAL A 58 7.26 -1.94 -13.84
C VAL A 58 8.75 -2.09 -13.60
N GLU A 59 9.51 -1.15 -14.06
CA GLU A 59 10.92 -1.00 -13.71
C GLU A 59 11.04 -0.19 -12.42
N VAL A 60 11.86 -0.65 -11.50
CA VAL A 60 12.24 0.02 -10.25
C VAL A 60 13.64 0.56 -10.39
N GLY A 61 13.86 1.77 -9.95
CA GLY A 61 15.16 2.39 -9.99
C GLY A 61 15.16 3.74 -9.29
N TYR A 62 16.23 4.49 -9.44
CA TYR A 62 16.33 5.82 -8.86
C TYR A 62 17.06 6.79 -9.79
N TYR A 63 16.79 8.07 -9.62
CA TYR A 63 17.52 9.16 -10.24
C TYR A 63 18.53 9.77 -9.29
N GLU A 64 19.70 10.07 -9.75
CA GLU A 64 20.64 10.93 -9.03
C GLU A 64 20.27 12.41 -9.22
N ILE A 65 20.16 13.13 -8.11
CA ILE A 65 19.82 14.56 -8.09
C ILE A 65 21.12 15.38 -7.89
N PRO A 66 21.34 16.42 -8.70
CA PRO A 66 20.46 17.01 -9.71
C PRO A 66 20.70 16.50 -11.14
N PHE A 67 21.55 15.48 -11.33
CA PHE A 67 22.09 15.11 -12.65
C PHE A 67 21.05 14.43 -13.55
N GLY A 68 20.05 13.77 -12.97
CA GLY A 68 18.99 13.08 -13.71
C GLY A 68 19.46 11.76 -14.33
N GLU A 69 20.55 11.18 -13.85
CA GLU A 69 21.00 9.86 -14.27
C GLU A 69 20.11 8.79 -13.65
N TRP A 70 19.61 7.88 -14.51
CA TRP A 70 18.79 6.76 -14.08
C TRP A 70 19.63 5.55 -13.73
N HIS A 71 19.40 4.99 -12.57
CA HIS A 71 20.01 3.74 -12.11
C HIS A 71 18.93 2.66 -11.98
N HIS A 72 19.04 1.65 -12.83
CA HIS A 72 18.16 0.47 -12.79
C HIS A 72 18.43 -0.37 -11.54
N VAL A 73 17.38 -0.81 -10.87
CA VAL A 73 17.41 -1.70 -9.71
C VAL A 73 16.82 -3.06 -10.04
N GLY A 74 15.65 -3.10 -10.67
CA GLY A 74 15.01 -4.35 -11.04
C GLY A 74 13.64 -4.16 -11.67
N PHE A 75 12.90 -5.27 -11.78
CA PHE A 75 11.54 -5.29 -12.29
C PHE A 75 10.58 -5.89 -11.28
N SER A 76 9.35 -5.38 -11.28
CA SER A 76 8.26 -5.91 -10.46
C SER A 76 7.01 -6.16 -11.30
N ASP A 77 6.38 -7.31 -11.09
CA ASP A 77 5.04 -7.63 -11.56
C ASP A 77 3.97 -7.40 -10.47
N SER A 78 4.39 -7.10 -9.25
CA SER A 78 3.54 -6.82 -8.09
C SER A 78 3.42 -5.31 -7.88
N TRP A 79 2.57 -4.66 -8.67
CA TRP A 79 2.45 -3.20 -8.68
C TRP A 79 1.02 -2.71 -8.93
N ASN A 80 0.80 -1.44 -8.63
CA ASN A 80 -0.39 -0.69 -9.01
C ASN A 80 -0.05 0.81 -9.18
N TRP A 81 -0.93 1.55 -9.85
CA TRP A 81 -0.70 2.97 -10.12
C TRP A 81 -0.68 3.87 -8.88
N GLN A 82 -1.32 3.46 -7.78
CA GLN A 82 -1.38 4.27 -6.57
C GLN A 82 -0.15 4.10 -5.68
N GLN A 83 0.31 2.86 -5.51
CA GLN A 83 1.32 2.51 -4.51
C GLN A 83 2.63 2.00 -5.14
N GLY A 84 2.68 1.90 -6.48
CA GLY A 84 3.79 1.23 -7.15
C GLY A 84 3.90 -0.22 -6.69
N CYS A 85 5.11 -0.70 -6.59
CA CYS A 85 5.46 -1.99 -6.00
C CYS A 85 5.91 -1.89 -4.53
N MET A 86 5.46 -0.86 -3.79
CA MET A 86 5.86 -0.55 -2.41
C MET A 86 7.37 -0.28 -2.28
N ALA A 87 8.00 0.24 -3.33
CA ALA A 87 9.41 0.56 -3.31
C ALA A 87 9.72 1.66 -2.28
N GLN A 88 10.68 1.42 -1.39
CA GLN A 88 11.05 2.28 -0.27
C GLN A 88 12.55 2.21 -0.03
N TRP A 89 13.14 3.29 0.47
CA TRP A 89 14.48 3.27 1.02
C TRP A 89 14.46 2.63 2.41
N LEU A 90 15.33 1.65 2.66
CA LEU A 90 15.62 1.14 4.01
C LEU A 90 16.65 2.03 4.73
N ASN A 91 17.53 2.59 3.96
CA ASN A 91 18.58 3.57 4.32
C ASN A 91 19.09 4.22 3.02
N ASP A 92 20.14 5.06 3.07
CA ASP A 92 20.63 5.78 1.87
C ASP A 92 21.26 4.86 0.79
N ASP A 93 21.45 3.58 1.08
CA ASP A 93 22.10 2.63 0.19
C ASP A 93 21.24 1.41 -0.18
N GLU A 94 20.21 1.08 0.59
CA GLU A 94 19.38 -0.10 0.35
C GLU A 94 17.94 0.27 -0.01
N ILE A 95 17.43 -0.35 -1.06
CA ILE A 95 16.05 -0.25 -1.55
C ILE A 95 15.34 -1.58 -1.31
N ILE A 96 14.10 -1.54 -0.82
CA ILE A 96 13.21 -2.69 -0.79
C ILE A 96 12.02 -2.45 -1.71
N TYR A 97 11.59 -3.48 -2.46
CA TYR A 97 10.40 -3.45 -3.29
C TYR A 97 9.76 -4.84 -3.41
N ASN A 98 8.45 -4.88 -3.63
CA ASN A 98 7.73 -6.15 -3.81
C ASN A 98 7.77 -6.61 -5.27
N THR A 99 7.75 -7.93 -5.46
CA THR A 99 7.55 -8.62 -6.74
C THR A 99 6.88 -9.99 -6.47
N SER A 100 6.82 -10.87 -7.46
CA SER A 100 6.33 -12.24 -7.23
C SER A 100 7.29 -13.29 -7.76
N GLU A 101 7.26 -14.46 -7.13
CA GLU A 101 7.98 -15.64 -7.53
C GLU A 101 7.15 -16.89 -7.20
N ASN A 102 7.05 -17.84 -8.13
CA ASN A 102 6.34 -19.11 -7.91
C ASN A 102 4.92 -18.95 -7.38
N ASN A 103 4.16 -17.98 -7.90
CA ASN A 103 2.80 -17.65 -7.47
C ASN A 103 2.72 -17.26 -5.97
N HIS A 104 3.73 -16.53 -5.50
CA HIS A 104 3.80 -15.98 -4.15
C HIS A 104 4.41 -14.58 -4.19
N HIS A 105 3.88 -13.64 -3.40
CA HIS A 105 4.46 -12.31 -3.27
C HIS A 105 5.67 -12.33 -2.36
N ILE A 106 6.76 -11.77 -2.85
CA ILE A 106 8.04 -11.64 -2.18
C ILE A 106 8.50 -10.17 -2.19
N ALA A 107 9.55 -9.85 -1.45
CA ALA A 107 10.27 -8.60 -1.61
C ALA A 107 11.75 -8.84 -1.95
N ILE A 108 12.33 -7.85 -2.62
CA ILE A 108 13.77 -7.81 -2.92
C ILE A 108 14.37 -6.63 -2.18
N ILE A 109 15.49 -6.84 -1.52
CA ILE A 109 16.35 -5.78 -0.99
C ILE A 109 17.57 -5.68 -1.89
N TYR A 110 17.82 -4.48 -2.43
CA TYR A 110 18.92 -4.19 -3.34
C TYR A 110 19.87 -3.17 -2.71
N ASP A 111 21.17 -3.50 -2.65
CA ASP A 111 22.23 -2.59 -2.20
C ASP A 111 22.79 -1.81 -3.39
N THR A 112 22.57 -0.50 -3.42
CA THR A 112 22.98 0.39 -4.51
C THR A 112 24.50 0.58 -4.62
N ARG A 113 25.28 0.25 -3.58
CA ARG A 113 26.75 0.37 -3.59
C ARG A 113 27.41 -0.84 -4.22
N THR A 114 26.86 -2.02 -3.99
CA THR A 114 27.44 -3.29 -4.42
C THR A 114 26.77 -3.88 -5.65
N GLY A 115 25.53 -3.46 -5.94
CA GLY A 115 24.69 -4.04 -6.99
C GLY A 115 24.14 -5.41 -6.61
N ASN A 116 24.32 -5.87 -5.37
CA ASN A 116 23.80 -7.15 -4.92
C ASN A 116 22.35 -7.03 -4.42
N ASP A 117 21.60 -8.10 -4.60
CA ASP A 117 20.27 -8.23 -4.05
C ASP A 117 20.14 -9.41 -3.09
N ARG A 118 19.09 -9.39 -2.27
CA ARG A 118 18.65 -10.52 -1.46
C ARG A 118 17.14 -10.59 -1.38
N LYS A 119 16.61 -11.79 -1.33
CA LYS A 119 15.19 -12.06 -1.28
C LYS A 119 14.68 -12.06 0.16
N ILE A 120 13.48 -11.49 0.34
CA ILE A 120 12.61 -11.68 1.50
C ILE A 120 11.41 -12.50 1.03
N ASP A 121 11.09 -13.57 1.73
CA ASP A 121 10.11 -14.57 1.28
C ASP A 121 8.64 -14.09 1.35
N TRP A 122 8.40 -12.84 1.73
CA TRP A 122 7.07 -12.21 1.81
C TRP A 122 7.08 -10.77 1.30
N ALA A 123 5.93 -10.32 0.78
CA ALA A 123 5.73 -8.92 0.45
C ALA A 123 5.72 -8.05 1.71
N VAL A 124 6.31 -6.87 1.62
CA VAL A 124 6.34 -5.85 2.68
C VAL A 124 5.27 -4.79 2.45
N TYR A 125 4.94 -4.02 3.50
CA TYR A 125 4.07 -2.85 3.39
C TYR A 125 4.74 -1.62 4.02
N GLY A 126 4.63 -1.42 5.33
CA GLY A 126 5.30 -0.34 6.04
C GLY A 126 6.64 -0.79 6.60
N ILE A 127 7.67 0.02 6.45
CA ILE A 127 9.00 -0.24 7.02
C ILE A 127 9.09 0.45 8.38
N MET A 128 9.46 -0.31 9.41
CA MET A 128 9.72 0.21 10.74
C MET A 128 10.99 1.07 10.74
N PRO A 129 11.05 2.12 11.57
CA PRO A 129 12.27 2.90 11.74
C PRO A 129 13.48 2.00 12.01
N GLY A 130 14.60 2.30 11.34
CA GLY A 130 15.80 1.51 11.38
C GLY A 130 15.90 0.40 10.33
N GLY A 131 14.87 0.22 9.47
CA GLY A 131 14.95 -0.61 8.26
C GLY A 131 15.11 -2.12 8.49
N LYS A 132 14.89 -2.63 9.72
CA LYS A 132 15.10 -4.04 10.05
C LYS A 132 13.83 -4.88 10.09
N LYS A 133 12.67 -4.22 10.15
CA LYS A 133 11.36 -4.87 10.23
C LYS A 133 10.36 -4.20 9.31
N SER A 134 9.40 -4.97 8.85
CA SER A 134 8.21 -4.48 8.14
C SER A 134 6.94 -4.94 8.84
N ILE A 135 5.93 -4.07 8.85
CA ILE A 135 4.56 -4.45 9.15
C ILE A 135 3.85 -4.66 7.81
N ALA A 136 3.24 -5.81 7.62
CA ALA A 136 2.69 -6.24 6.35
C ALA A 136 1.25 -6.78 6.46
N LEU A 137 0.58 -6.86 5.33
CA LEU A 137 -0.78 -7.40 5.15
C LEU A 137 -0.73 -8.64 4.26
N ASP A 138 -1.88 -9.32 4.15
CA ASP A 138 -2.10 -10.30 3.09
C ASP A 138 -2.44 -9.54 1.78
N MET A 139 -1.44 -9.44 0.89
CA MET A 139 -1.58 -8.68 -0.37
C MET A 139 -2.48 -9.40 -1.38
N GLU A 140 -2.59 -10.72 -1.32
CA GLU A 140 -3.49 -11.52 -2.16
C GLU A 140 -4.94 -11.22 -1.79
N ARG A 141 -5.25 -11.21 -0.48
CA ARG A 141 -6.57 -10.87 0.04
C ARG A 141 -6.96 -9.44 -0.27
N ALA A 142 -6.06 -8.50 -0.07
CA ALA A 142 -6.29 -7.10 -0.36
C ALA A 142 -6.57 -6.87 -1.86
N HIS A 143 -5.85 -7.56 -2.77
CA HIS A 143 -6.12 -7.50 -4.20
C HIS A 143 -7.52 -8.00 -4.55
N TRP A 144 -7.88 -9.19 -4.08
CA TRP A 144 -9.19 -9.76 -4.39
C TRP A 144 -10.34 -8.86 -3.97
N CYS A 145 -10.25 -8.27 -2.80
CA CYS A 145 -11.31 -7.43 -2.26
C CYS A 145 -11.37 -6.05 -2.91
N ARG A 146 -10.26 -5.56 -3.42
CA ARG A 146 -10.17 -4.24 -4.01
C ARG A 146 -9.18 -4.12 -5.16
N ALA A 147 -9.24 -4.93 -6.07
CA ALA A 147 -8.61 -5.06 -7.40
C ALA A 147 -7.55 -4.05 -7.92
N TYR A 148 -7.10 -3.08 -7.14
CA TYR A 148 -5.99 -2.19 -7.50
C TYR A 148 -4.66 -2.62 -6.90
N HIS A 149 -4.68 -3.62 -6.02
CA HIS A 149 -3.47 -4.25 -5.52
C HIS A 149 -2.83 -5.17 -6.56
N TYR A 150 -1.93 -6.01 -6.15
CA TYR A 150 -1.11 -6.83 -7.03
C TYR A 150 -1.91 -7.93 -7.74
N GLN A 151 -1.74 -8.06 -9.05
CA GLN A 151 -2.46 -9.04 -9.88
C GLN A 151 -1.62 -10.27 -10.24
N SER A 152 -0.34 -10.27 -9.87
CA SER A 152 0.61 -11.33 -10.24
C SER A 152 0.38 -12.66 -9.53
N VAL A 153 -0.32 -12.67 -8.41
CA VAL A 153 -0.59 -13.87 -7.60
C VAL A 153 -2.09 -14.08 -7.44
N LYS A 154 -2.54 -15.32 -7.55
CA LYS A 154 -3.96 -15.67 -7.37
C LYS A 154 -4.32 -15.71 -5.89
N ASP A 155 -5.37 -15.00 -5.52
CA ASP A 155 -5.96 -15.09 -4.18
C ASP A 155 -6.54 -16.49 -3.92
N LYS A 156 -6.07 -17.13 -2.87
CA LYS A 156 -6.54 -18.44 -2.41
C LYS A 156 -7.80 -18.35 -1.55
N SER A 157 -8.12 -17.14 -1.07
CA SER A 157 -9.22 -16.89 -0.13
C SER A 157 -10.42 -16.19 -0.76
N LYS A 158 -10.43 -16.01 -2.08
CA LYS A 158 -11.36 -15.12 -2.80
C LYS A 158 -12.84 -15.34 -2.50
N ASP A 159 -13.25 -16.57 -2.27
CA ASP A 159 -14.65 -16.93 -2.04
C ASP A 159 -15.05 -16.88 -0.56
N GLY A 160 -14.08 -16.66 0.34
CA GLY A 160 -14.32 -16.55 1.78
C GLY A 160 -14.74 -15.14 2.22
N SER A 161 -15.79 -15.02 3.03
CA SER A 161 -16.13 -13.75 3.70
C SER A 161 -15.07 -13.36 4.74
N ILE A 162 -14.59 -14.33 5.49
CA ILE A 162 -13.49 -14.20 6.44
C ILE A 162 -12.44 -15.23 6.06
N PHE A 163 -11.20 -14.78 5.94
CA PHE A 163 -10.06 -15.65 5.70
C PHE A 163 -9.22 -15.74 6.98
N GLU A 164 -9.24 -16.90 7.62
CA GLU A 164 -8.56 -17.13 8.91
C GLU A 164 -7.04 -16.90 8.86
N GLY A 165 -6.45 -17.04 7.67
CA GLY A 165 -5.04 -16.74 7.42
C GLY A 165 -4.71 -15.26 7.40
N ASP A 166 -5.72 -14.38 7.23
CA ASP A 166 -5.54 -12.93 7.14
C ASP A 166 -5.20 -12.31 8.50
N GLY A 167 -4.63 -11.12 8.45
CA GLY A 167 -4.24 -10.36 9.61
C GLY A 167 -3.08 -9.41 9.33
N ILE A 168 -2.46 -8.97 10.40
CA ILE A 168 -1.27 -8.11 10.36
C ILE A 168 -0.06 -8.96 10.72
N PHE A 169 1.00 -8.80 9.95
CA PHE A 169 2.22 -9.58 10.08
C PHE A 169 3.42 -8.68 10.35
N GLU A 170 4.29 -9.13 11.22
CA GLU A 170 5.65 -8.60 11.35
C GLU A 170 6.60 -9.47 10.54
N ILE A 171 7.43 -8.84 9.71
CA ILE A 171 8.49 -9.48 8.95
C ILE A 171 9.81 -8.94 9.48
N ASP A 172 10.68 -9.83 9.96
CA ASP A 172 12.06 -9.49 10.28
C ASP A 172 12.89 -9.60 8.99
N LEU A 173 13.38 -8.46 8.51
CA LEU A 173 14.12 -8.36 7.25
C LEU A 173 15.56 -8.87 7.35
N VAL A 174 16.08 -9.05 8.56
CA VAL A 174 17.44 -9.57 8.80
C VAL A 174 17.44 -11.09 8.80
N SER A 175 16.55 -11.69 9.59
CA SER A 175 16.43 -13.15 9.71
C SER A 175 15.54 -13.79 8.64
N ASN A 176 14.86 -12.98 7.80
CA ASN A 176 13.89 -13.44 6.81
C ASN A 176 12.80 -14.32 7.44
N THR A 177 12.21 -13.86 8.53
CA THR A 177 11.15 -14.58 9.23
C THR A 177 9.87 -13.74 9.32
N ARG A 178 8.71 -14.42 9.31
CA ARG A 178 7.38 -13.78 9.40
C ARG A 178 6.60 -14.37 10.57
N ARG A 179 5.93 -13.51 11.33
CA ARG A 179 4.92 -13.92 12.32
C ARG A 179 3.66 -13.09 12.19
N ARG A 180 2.50 -13.70 12.37
CA ARG A 180 1.24 -12.96 12.49
C ARG A 180 1.17 -12.37 13.91
N ILE A 181 1.01 -11.05 13.99
CA ILE A 181 0.96 -10.31 15.24
C ILE A 181 -0.48 -10.00 15.68
N ILE A 182 -1.39 -9.83 14.72
CA ILE A 182 -2.83 -9.61 14.94
C ILE A 182 -3.58 -10.43 13.90
N SER A 183 -4.54 -11.24 14.30
CA SER A 183 -5.38 -11.99 13.38
C SER A 183 -6.57 -11.15 12.90
N ILE A 184 -7.21 -11.55 11.82
CA ILE A 184 -8.47 -10.94 11.39
C ILE A 184 -9.56 -11.12 12.47
N GLN A 185 -9.53 -12.19 13.25
CA GLN A 185 -10.49 -12.43 14.34
C GLN A 185 -10.31 -11.43 15.49
N ASP A 186 -9.08 -11.06 15.81
CA ASP A 186 -8.79 -10.01 16.81
C ASP A 186 -9.38 -8.67 16.34
N ILE A 187 -9.19 -8.35 15.04
CA ILE A 187 -9.78 -7.16 14.42
C ILE A 187 -11.32 -7.18 14.49
N LEU A 188 -11.95 -8.31 14.20
CA LEU A 188 -13.40 -8.45 14.24
C LEU A 188 -13.97 -8.39 15.65
N SER A 189 -13.20 -8.84 16.64
CA SER A 189 -13.58 -8.81 18.06
C SER A 189 -13.48 -7.41 18.67
N LEU A 190 -12.74 -6.51 18.03
CA LEU A 190 -12.71 -5.10 18.41
C LEU A 190 -13.99 -4.41 17.95
N ASP A 191 -14.89 -4.06 18.88
CA ASP A 191 -16.21 -3.46 18.60
C ASP A 191 -17.03 -4.30 17.59
N PRO A 192 -17.41 -5.54 17.94
CA PRO A 192 -18.07 -6.48 17.04
C PRO A 192 -19.49 -6.01 16.65
N LYS A 193 -19.86 -6.27 15.40
CA LYS A 193 -21.18 -5.95 14.87
C LYS A 193 -21.90 -7.20 14.37
N PRO A 194 -23.24 -7.30 14.50
CA PRO A 194 -23.98 -8.49 14.07
C PRO A 194 -23.79 -8.85 12.61
N TYR A 195 -23.59 -7.86 11.75
CA TYR A 195 -23.42 -8.06 10.29
C TYR A 195 -21.99 -8.48 9.89
N PHE A 196 -21.01 -8.49 10.78
CA PHE A 196 -19.65 -8.91 10.44
C PHE A 196 -19.60 -10.37 10.01
N THR A 197 -20.45 -11.24 10.51
CA THR A 197 -20.50 -12.65 10.08
C THR A 197 -20.95 -12.83 8.62
N LYS A 198 -21.63 -11.83 8.05
CA LYS A 198 -22.13 -11.83 6.67
C LYS A 198 -21.26 -11.03 5.71
N ALA A 199 -20.36 -10.22 6.24
CA ALA A 199 -19.53 -9.32 5.46
C ALA A 199 -18.25 -10.00 4.98
N LYS A 200 -17.72 -9.53 3.87
CA LYS A 200 -16.38 -9.81 3.39
C LYS A 200 -15.42 -8.81 4.03
N HIS A 201 -14.32 -9.29 4.61
CA HIS A 201 -13.36 -8.48 5.34
C HIS A 201 -11.97 -8.51 4.72
N TRP A 202 -11.25 -7.38 4.80
CA TRP A 202 -9.84 -7.27 4.44
C TRP A 202 -9.19 -6.07 5.12
N LEU A 203 -7.87 -6.00 5.06
CA LEU A 203 -7.06 -4.93 5.62
C LEU A 203 -6.32 -4.18 4.52
N GLU A 204 -6.12 -2.87 4.70
CA GLU A 204 -5.40 -2.00 3.77
C GLU A 204 -4.68 -0.86 4.49
N HIS A 205 -3.71 -0.25 3.82
CA HIS A 205 -3.09 1.01 4.18
C HIS A 205 -2.47 1.03 5.59
N ILE A 206 -1.40 0.28 5.78
CA ILE A 206 -0.58 0.45 6.98
C ILE A 206 0.23 1.74 6.88
N MET A 207 0.18 2.53 7.95
CA MET A 207 1.08 3.67 8.15
C MET A 207 1.66 3.63 9.55
N ILE A 208 2.98 3.72 9.63
CA ILE A 208 3.76 3.69 10.87
C ILE A 208 4.10 5.13 11.23
N ASN A 209 4.03 5.48 12.51
CA ASN A 209 4.45 6.80 12.98
C ASN A 209 5.98 6.95 12.98
N GLN A 210 6.46 8.16 13.17
CA GLN A 210 7.87 8.50 12.96
C GLN A 210 8.83 7.72 13.87
N ASP A 211 8.44 7.45 15.11
CA ASP A 211 9.28 6.70 16.07
C ASP A 211 9.01 5.19 16.08
N GLY A 212 8.06 4.70 15.30
CA GLY A 212 7.70 3.28 15.21
C GLY A 212 6.94 2.74 16.42
N THR A 213 6.49 3.61 17.34
CA THR A 213 5.74 3.17 18.52
C THR A 213 4.29 2.81 18.23
N LYS A 214 3.74 3.35 17.11
CA LYS A 214 2.36 3.11 16.68
C LYS A 214 2.28 2.92 15.19
N PHE A 215 1.27 2.18 14.77
CA PHE A 215 0.86 2.14 13.38
C PHE A 215 -0.66 2.10 13.28
N CYS A 216 -1.18 2.39 12.12
CA CYS A 216 -2.61 2.29 11.86
C CYS A 216 -2.88 1.46 10.61
N VAL A 217 -4.09 0.93 10.53
CA VAL A 217 -4.58 0.12 9.41
C VAL A 217 -6.04 0.45 9.13
N LEU A 218 -6.44 0.38 7.86
CA LEU A 218 -7.84 0.38 7.47
C LEU A 218 -8.38 -1.05 7.48
N HIS A 219 -9.36 -1.32 8.34
CA HIS A 219 -10.20 -2.49 8.23
C HIS A 219 -11.40 -2.15 7.34
N ARG A 220 -11.51 -2.85 6.23
CA ARG A 220 -12.59 -2.69 5.28
C ARG A 220 -13.49 -3.91 5.25
N PHE A 221 -14.76 -3.67 4.99
CA PHE A 221 -15.74 -4.74 4.87
C PHE A 221 -16.89 -4.33 3.95
N SER A 222 -17.45 -5.31 3.26
CA SER A 222 -18.51 -5.12 2.28
C SER A 222 -19.43 -6.32 2.24
N SER A 223 -20.54 -6.21 1.48
CA SER A 223 -21.27 -7.40 1.03
C SER A 223 -20.36 -8.33 0.24
N VAL A 224 -20.56 -9.63 0.35
CA VAL A 224 -19.81 -10.64 -0.42
C VAL A 224 -20.00 -10.51 -1.94
N THR A 225 -21.12 -9.93 -2.37
CA THR A 225 -21.46 -9.74 -3.78
C THR A 225 -21.14 -8.33 -4.29
N ASN A 226 -20.98 -7.34 -3.41
CA ASN A 226 -20.71 -5.96 -3.79
C ASN A 226 -19.52 -5.39 -3.02
N VAL A 227 -18.32 -5.75 -3.42
CA VAL A 227 -17.07 -5.25 -2.83
C VAL A 227 -16.81 -3.76 -3.10
N TYR A 228 -17.58 -3.13 -3.98
CA TYR A 228 -17.41 -1.70 -4.29
C TYR A 228 -18.10 -0.77 -3.28
N SER A 229 -19.13 -1.26 -2.60
CA SER A 229 -19.81 -0.52 -1.53
C SER A 229 -19.28 -0.91 -0.17
N TYR A 230 -17.96 -0.78 0.00
CA TYR A 230 -17.31 -1.11 1.26
C TYR A 230 -17.45 0.00 2.29
N LYS A 231 -17.41 -0.43 3.54
CA LYS A 231 -17.28 0.44 4.71
C LYS A 231 -15.86 0.34 5.26
N THR A 232 -15.45 1.36 5.97
CA THR A 232 -14.06 1.45 6.47
C THR A 232 -14.07 1.90 7.92
N ARG A 233 -13.31 1.23 8.76
CA ARG A 233 -12.91 1.75 10.06
C ARG A 233 -11.40 1.83 10.13
N LEU A 234 -10.92 2.83 10.85
CA LEU A 234 -9.51 3.07 11.10
C LEU A 234 -9.16 2.51 12.47
N ILE A 235 -8.12 1.72 12.53
CA ILE A 235 -7.62 1.11 13.76
C ILE A 235 -6.20 1.60 13.99
N VAL A 236 -5.95 2.15 15.18
CA VAL A 236 -4.62 2.52 15.66
C VAL A 236 -4.12 1.43 16.60
N ILE A 237 -2.87 1.06 16.48
CA ILE A 237 -2.26 -0.07 17.16
C ILE A 237 -0.96 0.39 17.81
N ASP A 238 -0.79 0.07 19.10
CA ASP A 238 0.51 0.20 19.77
C ASP A 238 1.43 -0.93 19.31
N ALA A 239 2.61 -0.60 18.82
CA ALA A 239 3.51 -1.57 18.21
C ALA A 239 4.16 -2.53 19.25
N SER A 240 4.20 -2.15 20.52
CA SER A 240 4.81 -2.94 21.58
C SER A 240 3.84 -3.85 22.30
N THR A 241 2.64 -3.34 22.60
CA THR A 241 1.62 -4.08 23.36
C THR A 241 0.60 -4.79 22.45
N LEU A 242 0.51 -4.36 21.19
CA LEU A 242 -0.52 -4.76 20.22
C LEU A 242 -1.94 -4.38 20.63
N GLU A 243 -2.08 -3.47 21.59
CA GLU A 243 -3.37 -2.89 21.93
C GLU A 243 -3.94 -2.13 20.76
N MET A 244 -5.21 -2.37 20.46
CA MET A 244 -5.93 -1.80 19.34
C MET A 244 -6.98 -0.81 19.79
N GLN A 245 -7.11 0.30 19.09
CA GLN A 245 -8.16 1.29 19.27
C GLN A 245 -8.85 1.58 17.93
N SER A 246 -10.16 1.33 17.86
CA SER A 246 -10.97 1.81 16.74
C SER A 246 -11.24 3.30 16.91
N ILE A 247 -11.04 4.06 15.85
CA ILE A 247 -11.38 5.50 15.86
C ILE A 247 -12.90 5.63 15.73
N ASP A 248 -13.48 6.37 16.65
CA ASP A 248 -14.93 6.58 16.72
C ASP A 248 -15.54 7.25 15.49
N GLY A 249 -16.84 7.06 15.32
CA GLY A 249 -17.61 7.70 14.24
C GLY A 249 -17.51 7.02 12.87
N TRP A 250 -16.83 5.87 12.76
CA TRP A 250 -16.66 5.15 11.50
C TRP A 250 -17.98 4.72 10.83
N GLU A 251 -19.03 4.44 11.58
CA GLU A 251 -20.34 4.04 11.02
C GLU A 251 -21.01 5.15 10.19
N ASN A 252 -20.70 6.41 10.49
CA ASN A 252 -21.22 7.58 9.81
C ASN A 252 -20.15 8.36 9.05
N THR A 253 -18.97 7.78 8.90
CA THR A 253 -17.81 8.47 8.36
C THR A 253 -17.03 7.52 7.47
N GLN A 254 -16.76 7.94 6.24
CA GLN A 254 -15.82 7.21 5.39
C GLN A 254 -14.42 7.73 5.65
N TRP A 255 -13.63 6.93 6.35
CA TRP A 255 -12.22 7.22 6.57
C TRP A 255 -11.45 7.09 5.26
N SER A 256 -10.68 8.10 4.96
CA SER A 256 -9.87 8.17 3.74
C SER A 256 -8.45 8.63 4.11
N HIS A 257 -7.85 9.51 3.40
CA HIS A 257 -6.48 9.95 3.58
C HIS A 257 -6.14 10.30 5.02
N PHE A 258 -5.05 9.76 5.53
CA PHE A 258 -4.58 9.94 6.90
C PHE A 258 -3.05 9.89 6.91
N GLY A 259 -2.44 10.37 7.98
CA GLY A 259 -1.01 10.39 8.12
C GLY A 259 -0.59 10.72 9.55
N TRP A 260 0.69 10.59 9.80
CA TRP A 260 1.32 11.00 11.03
C TRP A 260 2.07 12.31 10.83
N ASN A 261 1.96 13.21 11.80
CA ASN A 261 2.82 14.38 11.94
C ASN A 261 3.67 14.17 13.20
N GLY A 262 4.84 13.56 13.02
CA GLY A 262 5.57 12.98 14.13
C GLY A 262 4.79 11.83 14.74
N ASN A 263 4.38 11.96 16.01
CA ASN A 263 3.56 10.98 16.72
C ASN A 263 2.09 11.38 16.82
N ASP A 264 1.74 12.56 16.31
CA ASP A 264 0.36 13.02 16.22
C ASP A 264 -0.30 12.50 14.95
N PHE A 265 -1.55 12.09 15.08
CA PHE A 265 -2.30 11.51 13.97
C PHE A 265 -3.23 12.53 13.33
N ALA A 266 -3.08 12.69 12.01
CA ALA A 266 -3.95 13.53 11.19
C ALA A 266 -4.78 12.66 10.25
N ILE A 267 -6.09 12.89 10.22
CA ILE A 267 -7.00 12.15 9.36
C ILE A 267 -7.91 13.08 8.58
N TYR A 268 -8.12 12.73 7.32
CA TYR A 268 -9.13 13.34 6.48
C TYR A 268 -10.30 12.38 6.31
N ALA A 269 -11.48 12.79 6.77
CA ALA A 269 -12.68 11.96 6.80
C ALA A 269 -13.83 12.64 6.04
N TYR A 270 -14.59 11.83 5.33
CA TYR A 270 -15.81 12.27 4.66
C TYR A 270 -17.01 11.82 5.49
N PRO A 271 -17.88 12.73 5.97
CA PRO A 271 -19.10 12.32 6.61
C PRO A 271 -20.00 11.60 5.60
N THR A 272 -20.51 10.45 5.97
CA THR A 272 -21.52 9.73 5.18
C THR A 272 -22.90 10.02 5.76
N ARG A 273 -23.90 10.20 4.91
CA ARG A 273 -25.29 10.38 5.34
C ARG A 273 -26.01 9.07 5.58
N GLU A 274 -25.44 7.98 5.12
CA GLU A 274 -26.02 6.66 5.20
C GLU A 274 -25.49 5.91 6.41
N LYS A 275 -26.38 5.51 7.29
CA LYS A 275 -26.04 4.58 8.38
C LYS A 275 -25.74 3.21 7.78
N VAL A 276 -24.79 2.52 8.35
CA VAL A 276 -24.51 1.12 8.04
C VAL A 276 -25.67 0.28 8.54
N ASN A 277 -26.29 -0.50 7.67
CA ASN A 277 -27.40 -1.39 7.99
C ASN A 277 -27.02 -2.84 7.70
N GLU A 278 -27.64 -3.78 8.39
CA GLU A 278 -27.46 -5.21 8.16
C GLU A 278 -27.81 -5.60 6.70
N LYS A 279 -28.80 -4.94 6.10
CA LYS A 279 -29.23 -5.13 4.72
C LYS A 279 -28.14 -4.79 3.69
N ASP A 280 -27.19 -3.93 4.04
CA ASP A 280 -26.07 -3.56 3.15
C ASP A 280 -25.16 -4.76 2.85
N PHE A 281 -25.24 -5.83 3.64
CA PHE A 281 -24.42 -7.04 3.53
C PHE A 281 -25.20 -8.27 3.03
N GLU A 282 -26.48 -8.10 2.68
CA GLU A 282 -27.23 -9.18 2.02
C GLU A 282 -26.71 -9.38 0.59
N PRO A 283 -26.62 -10.63 0.11
CA PRO A 283 -26.23 -10.91 -1.27
C PRO A 283 -27.15 -10.19 -2.27
N ASP A 284 -26.56 -9.49 -3.21
CA ASP A 284 -27.29 -8.94 -4.35
C ASP A 284 -26.88 -9.69 -5.62
N ASP A 285 -27.74 -10.62 -6.05
CA ASP A 285 -27.53 -11.48 -7.22
C ASP A 285 -27.45 -10.71 -8.55
N LYS A 286 -27.82 -9.43 -8.55
CA LYS A 286 -27.74 -8.55 -9.73
C LYS A 286 -26.36 -7.95 -9.94
N ILE A 287 -25.51 -7.97 -8.93
CA ILE A 287 -24.17 -7.41 -9.00
C ILE A 287 -23.16 -8.53 -9.22
N LYS A 288 -22.60 -8.58 -10.43
CA LYS A 288 -21.51 -9.51 -10.71
C LYS A 288 -20.26 -9.08 -9.94
N SER A 289 -19.80 -9.91 -9.02
CA SER A 289 -18.50 -9.74 -8.38
C SER A 289 -17.38 -9.87 -9.41
N GLY A 290 -16.55 -8.89 -9.50
CA GLY A 290 -15.38 -8.89 -10.38
C GLY A 290 -14.40 -7.83 -9.94
N PRO A 291 -13.12 -7.94 -10.28
CA PRO A 291 -12.13 -6.96 -9.93
C PRO A 291 -12.48 -5.61 -10.56
N PHE A 292 -12.48 -4.56 -9.75
CA PHE A 292 -12.66 -3.19 -10.20
C PHE A 292 -11.43 -2.75 -11.00
N GLN A 293 -11.59 -2.55 -12.28
CA GLN A 293 -10.56 -1.88 -13.07
C GLN A 293 -10.73 -0.36 -12.89
N LEU A 294 -9.93 0.22 -12.00
CA LEU A 294 -9.73 1.67 -12.03
C LEU A 294 -9.13 2.04 -13.39
N ARG A 295 -9.93 2.67 -14.24
CA ARG A 295 -9.41 3.34 -15.44
C ARG A 295 -8.69 4.60 -14.98
N TYR A 296 -7.47 4.45 -14.59
CA TYR A 296 -6.57 5.57 -14.37
C TYR A 296 -6.00 6.01 -15.71
N LYS A 297 -6.08 7.30 -16.01
CA LYS A 297 -5.34 7.93 -17.11
C LYS A 297 -4.42 8.98 -16.52
N PRO A 298 -3.28 8.64 -15.99
CA PRO A 298 -2.29 9.63 -15.66
C PRO A 298 -1.18 9.65 -16.70
N LYS A 299 -0.88 10.83 -17.21
CA LYS A 299 0.47 11.17 -17.62
C LYS A 299 1.16 11.75 -16.40
N PHE A 300 2.07 11.03 -15.83
CA PHE A 300 2.85 11.51 -14.70
C PHE A 300 4.31 11.73 -15.13
N SER A 301 4.77 12.96 -15.01
CA SER A 301 6.15 13.25 -14.71
C SER A 301 6.24 13.58 -13.22
N MET A 302 7.26 13.09 -12.53
CA MET A 302 7.50 13.44 -11.16
C MET A 302 8.21 14.79 -11.09
N THR A 303 7.67 15.68 -10.29
CA THR A 303 8.30 16.97 -10.00
C THR A 303 8.53 17.08 -8.50
N LEU A 304 9.78 17.30 -8.11
CA LEU A 304 10.18 17.57 -6.74
C LEU A 304 10.28 19.07 -6.53
N PHE A 305 9.60 19.57 -5.50
CA PHE A 305 9.62 20.98 -5.12
C PHE A 305 10.41 21.22 -3.85
#